data_18021297b554619099668cbc897134f9
#
_entry.id   18021297b554619099668cbc897134f9
#
_cell.length_a   1.000
_cell.length_b   1.000
_cell.length_c   1.000
_cell.angle_alpha   90.00
_cell.angle_beta   90.00
_cell.angle_gamma   90.00
#
_symmetry.space_group_name_H-M   'P 1'
#
loop_
_entity.id
_entity.type
_entity.pdbx_description
1 polymer ?
#
loop_
_entity_poly.entity_id
_entity_poly.type
_entity_poly.pdbx_seq_one_letter_code
_entity_poly.pdbx_strand_id
1 'polypeptide(L)'
;MLRSRGIHVLQQKLDPYINVDPGTMNPFQHGEVYVTEDGAETDLDIGHYERFLDVFLSQKANVTTGQIYQEVLRKERAGEYLGQCVQVIPHITNEIKSRMRAQASDDVDVIITEIGGTVGDIESQPFLEAAREVRRDLGAENCMFVHVSLVPYISAAHELKTKPTQHSVMMLRQLGISPDALVLRSDRPLNQSIKDKICLLYTSPSPRDRSLS
;
A
#
# COMPACT_ATOMS: atom_id res chain seq x y z
N MET A 1 -3.20 17.59 3.96
CA MET A 1 -4.31 17.53 4.95
C MET A 1 -3.81 17.23 6.36
N LEU A 2 -3.12 16.10 6.64
CA LEU A 2 -2.59 15.82 7.99
C LEU A 2 -1.54 16.86 8.39
N ARG A 3 -0.58 17.13 7.51
CA ARG A 3 0.48 18.11 7.77
C ARG A 3 -0.05 19.52 8.03
N SER A 4 -1.10 19.98 7.32
CA SER A 4 -1.73 21.28 7.59
C SER A 4 -2.41 21.38 8.96
N ARG A 5 -2.51 20.26 9.68
CA ARG A 5 -3.00 20.16 11.06
C ARG A 5 -1.87 19.99 12.08
N GLY A 6 -0.61 20.15 11.65
CA GLY A 6 0.56 20.03 12.52
C GLY A 6 1.02 18.59 12.79
N ILE A 7 0.48 17.60 12.04
CA ILE A 7 0.86 16.19 12.17
C ILE A 7 2.09 15.94 11.30
N HIS A 8 3.14 15.38 11.86
CA HIS A 8 4.35 15.00 11.14
C HIS A 8 4.12 13.69 10.39
N VAL A 9 4.09 13.78 9.06
CA VAL A 9 3.78 12.67 8.16
C VAL A 9 4.97 12.38 7.27
N LEU A 10 5.37 11.12 7.20
CA LEU A 10 6.22 10.59 6.14
C LEU A 10 5.41 9.66 5.23
N GLN A 11 5.89 9.48 4.03
CA GLN A 11 5.26 8.62 3.04
C GLN A 11 6.30 7.70 2.41
N GLN A 12 5.90 6.48 2.13
CA GLN A 12 6.74 5.49 1.46
C GLN A 12 5.91 4.68 0.47
N LYS A 13 6.60 4.12 -0.51
CA LYS A 13 6.02 3.28 -1.55
C LYS A 13 6.68 1.92 -1.57
N LEU A 14 5.85 0.89 -1.64
CA LEU A 14 6.25 -0.50 -1.83
C LEU A 14 5.85 -0.93 -3.24
N ASP A 15 6.84 -1.17 -4.09
CA ASP A 15 6.65 -1.54 -5.48
C ASP A 15 6.84 -3.05 -5.68
N PRO A 16 5.82 -3.77 -6.18
CA PRO A 16 5.87 -5.22 -6.27
C PRO A 16 6.69 -5.77 -7.44
N TYR A 17 7.30 -4.92 -8.27
CA TYR A 17 8.16 -5.39 -9.35
C TYR A 17 9.51 -5.95 -8.84
N ILE A 18 10.11 -6.86 -9.63
CA ILE A 18 11.35 -7.59 -9.28
C ILE A 18 12.61 -6.74 -9.44
N ASN A 19 12.56 -5.63 -10.17
CA ASN A 19 13.71 -4.74 -10.31
C ASN A 19 14.18 -4.25 -8.93
N VAL A 20 15.49 -4.14 -8.75
CA VAL A 20 16.08 -3.62 -7.50
C VAL A 20 15.78 -2.13 -7.35
N ASP A 21 15.84 -1.40 -8.45
CA ASP A 21 15.47 0.01 -8.57
C ASP A 21 14.90 0.28 -9.98
N PRO A 22 14.29 1.45 -10.23
CA PRO A 22 13.72 1.77 -11.52
C PRO A 22 14.73 2.29 -12.55
N GLY A 23 16.00 2.46 -12.21
CA GLY A 23 17.01 3.12 -13.06
C GLY A 23 17.25 2.45 -14.40
N THR A 24 17.03 1.13 -14.50
CA THR A 24 17.16 0.37 -15.76
C THR A 24 15.84 0.10 -16.45
N MET A 25 14.72 0.58 -15.91
CA MET A 25 13.39 0.36 -16.47
C MET A 25 13.14 1.25 -17.69
N ASN A 26 12.33 0.75 -18.61
CA ASN A 26 11.91 1.54 -19.77
C ASN A 26 10.99 2.68 -19.32
N PRO A 27 11.34 3.95 -19.56
CA PRO A 27 10.54 5.11 -19.15
C PRO A 27 9.11 5.11 -19.71
N PHE A 28 8.89 4.52 -20.88
CA PHE A 28 7.55 4.42 -21.50
C PHE A 28 6.64 3.40 -20.78
N GLN A 29 7.21 2.47 -20.02
CA GLN A 29 6.46 1.46 -19.28
C GLN A 29 6.27 1.85 -17.82
N HIS A 30 7.28 2.48 -17.21
CA HIS A 30 7.30 2.76 -15.78
C HIS A 30 7.18 4.26 -15.45
N GLY A 31 7.51 5.14 -16.40
CA GLY A 31 7.63 6.58 -16.20
C GLY A 31 9.08 7.00 -15.91
N GLU A 32 9.24 8.23 -15.46
CA GLU A 32 10.54 8.80 -15.15
C GLU A 32 11.04 8.34 -13.78
N VAL A 33 12.36 8.28 -13.63
CA VAL A 33 13.02 7.97 -12.35
C VAL A 33 13.19 9.27 -11.58
N TYR A 34 12.92 9.22 -10.29
CA TYR A 34 13.22 10.28 -9.35
C TYR A 34 14.46 9.91 -8.50
N VAL A 35 15.39 10.86 -8.37
CA VAL A 35 16.60 10.66 -7.55
C VAL A 35 16.44 11.46 -6.27
N THR A 36 16.50 10.77 -5.14
CA THR A 36 16.42 11.39 -3.80
C THR A 36 17.73 12.12 -3.46
N GLU A 37 17.72 12.96 -2.41
CA GLU A 37 18.91 13.71 -1.98
C GLU A 37 20.07 12.80 -1.60
N ASP A 38 19.80 11.61 -1.08
CA ASP A 38 20.82 10.58 -0.76
C ASP A 38 21.26 9.75 -1.98
N GLY A 39 20.84 10.13 -3.20
CA GLY A 39 21.29 9.55 -4.46
C GLY A 39 20.60 8.26 -4.86
N ALA A 40 19.52 7.84 -4.18
CA ALA A 40 18.78 6.66 -4.56
C ALA A 40 17.89 6.91 -5.77
N GLU A 41 17.92 6.01 -6.75
CA GLU A 41 16.98 5.96 -7.85
C GLU A 41 15.66 5.35 -7.39
N THR A 42 14.58 6.09 -7.52
CA THR A 42 13.27 5.72 -6.98
C THR A 42 12.16 5.94 -7.98
N ASP A 43 10.98 5.43 -7.67
CA ASP A 43 9.76 5.73 -8.42
C ASP A 43 9.45 7.23 -8.36
N LEU A 44 8.88 7.75 -9.46
CA LEU A 44 8.52 9.17 -9.60
C LEU A 44 7.57 9.66 -8.50
N ASP A 45 6.75 8.78 -7.94
CA ASP A 45 5.81 9.13 -6.87
C ASP A 45 6.53 9.68 -5.63
N ILE A 46 7.78 9.25 -5.37
CA ILE A 46 8.58 9.78 -4.26
C ILE A 46 8.79 11.30 -4.41
N GLY A 47 9.06 11.79 -5.63
CA GLY A 47 9.16 13.22 -5.91
C GLY A 47 7.84 13.96 -5.69
N HIS A 48 6.71 13.30 -5.98
CA HIS A 48 5.39 13.86 -5.64
C HIS A 48 5.16 13.94 -4.14
N TYR A 49 5.58 12.90 -3.39
CA TYR A 49 5.46 12.90 -1.92
C TYR A 49 6.29 14.02 -1.31
N GLU A 50 7.54 14.19 -1.72
CA GLU A 50 8.39 15.29 -1.26
C GLU A 50 7.74 16.65 -1.50
N ARG A 51 7.22 16.87 -2.70
CA ARG A 51 6.55 18.12 -3.06
C ARG A 51 5.32 18.42 -2.20
N PHE A 52 4.49 17.40 -1.91
CA PHE A 52 3.27 17.59 -1.13
C PHE A 52 3.52 17.64 0.38
N LEU A 53 4.56 16.95 0.85
CA LEU A 53 4.94 16.93 2.25
C LEU A 53 5.95 18.03 2.60
N ASP A 54 6.61 18.66 1.60
CA ASP A 54 7.68 19.65 1.78
C ASP A 54 8.77 19.11 2.71
N VAL A 55 9.25 17.91 2.44
CA VAL A 55 10.32 17.21 3.15
C VAL A 55 11.19 16.48 2.13
N PHE A 56 12.45 16.26 2.47
CA PHE A 56 13.30 15.35 1.73
C PHE A 56 13.09 13.92 2.23
N LEU A 57 12.88 13.00 1.31
CA LEU A 57 12.81 11.58 1.57
C LEU A 57 14.14 10.90 1.20
N SER A 58 14.38 9.73 1.72
CA SER A 58 15.58 8.95 1.47
C SER A 58 15.24 7.66 0.74
N GLN A 59 16.27 6.87 0.41
CA GLN A 59 16.10 5.51 -0.14
C GLN A 59 15.13 4.62 0.66
N LYS A 60 14.91 4.91 1.95
CA LYS A 60 13.94 4.18 2.78
C LYS A 60 12.49 4.38 2.35
N ALA A 61 12.22 5.42 1.57
CA ALA A 61 10.86 5.75 1.13
C ALA A 61 10.39 4.93 -0.07
N ASN A 62 11.29 4.25 -0.80
CA ASN A 62 10.93 3.38 -1.92
C ASN A 62 11.52 1.99 -1.73
N VAL A 63 10.67 0.99 -1.70
CA VAL A 63 11.05 -0.40 -1.45
C VAL A 63 10.50 -1.28 -2.56
N THR A 64 11.36 -2.04 -3.23
CA THR A 64 10.97 -2.94 -4.31
C THR A 64 11.03 -4.40 -3.86
N THR A 65 10.33 -5.28 -4.56
CA THR A 65 10.46 -6.74 -4.36
C THR A 65 11.92 -7.17 -4.55
N GLY A 66 12.62 -6.62 -5.55
CA GLY A 66 14.02 -6.95 -5.81
C GLY A 66 14.92 -6.65 -4.61
N GLN A 67 14.78 -5.49 -3.99
CA GLN A 67 15.54 -5.12 -2.77
C GLN A 67 15.25 -6.08 -1.61
N ILE A 68 13.99 -6.44 -1.39
CA ILE A 68 13.58 -7.36 -0.33
C ILE A 68 14.23 -8.74 -0.53
N TYR A 69 14.09 -9.32 -1.72
CA TYR A 69 14.66 -10.63 -2.00
C TYR A 69 16.19 -10.61 -1.97
N GLN A 70 16.82 -9.58 -2.51
CA GLN A 70 18.27 -9.41 -2.47
C GLN A 70 18.80 -9.43 -1.03
N GLU A 71 18.15 -8.70 -0.12
CA GLU A 71 18.55 -8.65 1.28
C GLU A 71 18.33 -9.99 1.99
N VAL A 72 17.20 -10.65 1.78
CA VAL A 72 16.92 -11.97 2.36
C VAL A 72 17.93 -13.02 1.86
N LEU A 73 18.22 -13.02 0.56
CA LEU A 73 19.25 -13.93 -0.01
C LEU A 73 20.65 -13.60 0.50
N ARG A 74 21.01 -12.32 0.67
CA ARG A 74 22.26 -11.93 1.27
C ARG A 74 22.40 -12.48 2.71
N LYS A 75 21.35 -12.34 3.52
CA LYS A 75 21.30 -12.87 4.90
C LYS A 75 21.40 -14.39 4.93
N GLU A 76 20.72 -15.07 3.99
CA GLU A 76 20.81 -16.53 3.85
C GLU A 76 22.24 -16.97 3.56
N ARG A 77 22.89 -16.36 2.57
CA ARG A 77 24.29 -16.67 2.20
C ARG A 77 25.28 -16.33 3.31
N ALA A 78 25.02 -15.33 4.13
CA ALA A 78 25.81 -14.98 5.31
C ALA A 78 25.56 -15.92 6.52
N GLY A 79 24.62 -16.87 6.43
CA GLY A 79 24.29 -17.79 7.50
C GLY A 79 23.46 -17.17 8.65
N GLU A 80 22.88 -16.00 8.46
CA GLU A 80 22.14 -15.28 9.50
C GLU A 80 20.87 -16.05 9.95
N TYR A 81 20.35 -16.96 9.12
CA TYR A 81 19.20 -17.79 9.45
C TYR A 81 19.55 -19.12 10.12
N LEU A 82 20.82 -19.36 10.47
CA LEU A 82 21.27 -20.50 11.27
C LEU A 82 20.83 -21.86 10.70
N GLY A 83 20.80 -22.03 9.39
CA GLY A 83 20.40 -23.26 8.71
C GLY A 83 18.89 -23.49 8.61
N GLN A 84 18.07 -22.52 8.97
CA GLN A 84 16.63 -22.60 8.77
C GLN A 84 16.27 -22.64 7.28
N CYS A 85 15.14 -23.27 6.96
CA CYS A 85 14.54 -23.18 5.63
C CYS A 85 13.94 -21.79 5.44
N VAL A 86 14.52 -20.98 4.54
CA VAL A 86 14.07 -19.62 4.27
C VAL A 86 12.86 -19.67 3.33
N GLN A 87 11.76 -19.04 3.73
CA GLN A 87 10.46 -19.06 3.04
C GLN A 87 9.90 -17.63 2.90
N VAL A 88 8.89 -17.48 2.06
CA VAL A 88 8.20 -16.18 1.90
C VAL A 88 7.63 -15.74 3.25
N ILE A 89 6.93 -16.62 3.94
CA ILE A 89 6.49 -16.41 5.33
C ILE A 89 7.34 -17.33 6.22
N PRO A 90 8.07 -16.81 7.20
CA PRO A 90 8.07 -15.42 7.69
C PRO A 90 9.20 -14.53 7.16
N HIS A 91 10.16 -15.03 6.36
CA HIS A 91 11.43 -14.32 6.12
C HIS A 91 11.26 -13.10 5.20
N ILE A 92 10.56 -13.26 4.07
CA ILE A 92 10.25 -12.14 3.16
C ILE A 92 9.28 -11.18 3.84
N THR A 93 8.22 -11.67 4.48
CA THR A 93 7.24 -10.79 5.16
C THR A 93 7.88 -10.03 6.32
N ASN A 94 8.80 -10.62 7.06
CA ASN A 94 9.54 -9.92 8.12
C ASN A 94 10.46 -8.83 7.57
N GLU A 95 11.15 -9.06 6.44
CA GLU A 95 11.94 -8.02 5.80
C GLU A 95 11.06 -6.87 5.31
N ILE A 96 9.91 -7.17 4.69
CA ILE A 96 8.94 -6.14 4.29
C ILE A 96 8.46 -5.33 5.50
N LYS A 97 8.08 -5.99 6.60
CA LYS A 97 7.67 -5.32 7.84
C LYS A 97 8.77 -4.42 8.41
N SER A 98 10.03 -4.88 8.34
CA SER A 98 11.19 -4.08 8.74
C SER A 98 11.29 -2.79 7.91
N ARG A 99 11.12 -2.90 6.58
CA ARG A 99 11.12 -1.74 5.69
C ARG A 99 9.94 -0.80 5.93
N MET A 100 8.74 -1.33 6.16
CA MET A 100 7.56 -0.51 6.50
C MET A 100 7.80 0.36 7.74
N ARG A 101 8.62 -0.11 8.70
CA ARG A 101 8.92 0.58 9.95
C ARG A 101 10.22 1.39 9.91
N ALA A 102 10.99 1.31 8.81
CA ALA A 102 12.35 1.88 8.74
C ALA A 102 12.41 3.41 8.87
N GLN A 103 11.30 4.10 8.66
CA GLN A 103 11.17 5.54 8.80
C GLN A 103 10.56 5.98 10.15
N ALA A 104 10.19 5.03 11.02
CA ALA A 104 9.63 5.35 12.31
C ALA A 104 10.68 5.99 13.23
N SER A 105 10.33 7.11 13.84
CA SER A 105 11.10 7.84 14.86
C SER A 105 10.15 8.60 15.76
N ASP A 106 10.66 9.11 16.88
CA ASP A 106 9.87 9.87 17.85
C ASP A 106 9.29 11.18 17.26
N ASP A 107 9.88 11.67 16.18
CA ASP A 107 9.44 12.90 15.49
C ASP A 107 8.36 12.65 14.42
N VAL A 108 8.00 11.39 14.17
CA VAL A 108 7.04 11.01 13.11
C VAL A 108 5.76 10.49 13.73
N ASP A 109 4.67 11.21 13.54
CA ASP A 109 3.35 10.80 14.04
C ASP A 109 2.68 9.74 13.17
N VAL A 110 2.84 9.84 11.84
CA VAL A 110 2.16 8.97 10.87
C VAL A 110 3.08 8.60 9.72
N ILE A 111 3.14 7.32 9.39
CA ILE A 111 3.75 6.83 8.15
C ILE A 111 2.62 6.34 7.23
N ILE A 112 2.54 6.92 6.03
CA ILE A 112 1.64 6.46 4.98
C ILE A 112 2.42 5.53 4.06
N THR A 113 2.06 4.25 4.07
CA THR A 113 2.66 3.24 3.21
C THR A 113 1.72 2.95 2.04
N GLU A 114 2.14 3.32 0.84
CA GLU A 114 1.45 2.94 -0.38
C GLU A 114 1.96 1.58 -0.86
N ILE A 115 1.04 0.64 -1.08
CA ILE A 115 1.36 -0.65 -1.71
C ILE A 115 0.95 -0.55 -3.17
N GLY A 116 1.95 -0.60 -4.05
CA GLY A 116 1.75 -0.53 -5.49
C GLY A 116 1.10 -1.78 -6.07
N GLY A 117 0.65 -1.69 -7.32
CA GLY A 117 -0.02 -2.78 -8.02
C GLY A 117 -1.52 -2.87 -7.72
N THR A 118 -2.14 -3.91 -8.24
CA THR A 118 -3.58 -4.18 -8.11
C THR A 118 -3.82 -5.27 -7.07
N VAL A 119 -4.84 -5.10 -6.23
CA VAL A 119 -5.25 -6.15 -5.29
C VAL A 119 -5.66 -7.40 -6.07
N GLY A 120 -5.03 -8.53 -5.76
CA GLY A 120 -5.22 -9.79 -6.46
C GLY A 120 -4.05 -10.19 -7.35
N ASP A 121 -3.13 -9.26 -7.65
CA ASP A 121 -1.90 -9.58 -8.37
C ASP A 121 -0.96 -10.43 -7.49
N ILE A 122 -0.34 -11.43 -8.09
CA ILE A 122 0.57 -12.35 -7.39
C ILE A 122 1.73 -11.60 -6.75
N GLU A 123 2.26 -10.62 -7.46
CA GLU A 123 3.41 -9.82 -7.04
C GLU A 123 3.15 -9.03 -5.76
N SER A 124 1.92 -8.59 -5.54
CA SER A 124 1.54 -7.79 -4.37
C SER A 124 1.25 -8.63 -3.12
N GLN A 125 1.05 -9.92 -3.24
CA GLN A 125 0.62 -10.78 -2.13
C GLN A 125 1.56 -10.74 -0.92
N PRO A 126 2.90 -10.83 -1.04
CA PRO A 126 3.79 -10.76 0.12
C PRO A 126 3.70 -9.41 0.86
N PHE A 127 3.49 -8.31 0.14
CA PHE A 127 3.32 -6.98 0.73
C PHE A 127 1.99 -6.86 1.49
N LEU A 128 0.91 -7.38 0.93
CA LEU A 128 -0.39 -7.40 1.59
C LEU A 128 -0.38 -8.29 2.83
N GLU A 129 0.27 -9.45 2.77
CA GLU A 129 0.45 -10.32 3.93
C GLU A 129 1.26 -9.62 5.03
N ALA A 130 2.39 -8.98 4.67
CA ALA A 130 3.18 -8.20 5.60
C ALA A 130 2.38 -7.05 6.23
N ALA A 131 1.57 -6.33 5.45
CA ALA A 131 0.70 -5.26 5.96
C ALA A 131 -0.33 -5.80 6.97
N ARG A 132 -0.94 -6.95 6.67
CA ARG A 132 -1.85 -7.64 7.60
C ARG A 132 -1.16 -8.01 8.91
N GLU A 133 0.07 -8.53 8.82
CA GLU A 133 0.90 -8.83 9.99
C GLU A 133 1.28 -7.58 10.78
N VAL A 134 1.63 -6.47 10.11
CA VAL A 134 1.93 -5.17 10.77
C VAL A 134 0.75 -4.71 11.61
N ARG A 135 -0.49 -4.77 11.08
CA ARG A 135 -1.68 -4.40 11.86
C ARG A 135 -1.88 -5.29 13.09
N ARG A 136 -1.60 -6.58 12.97
CA ARG A 136 -1.65 -7.50 14.11
C ARG A 136 -0.58 -7.16 15.15
N ASP A 137 0.63 -6.83 14.71
CA ASP A 137 1.78 -6.56 15.58
C ASP A 137 1.65 -5.21 16.29
N LEU A 138 1.06 -4.20 15.66
CA LEU A 138 0.90 -2.84 16.19
C LEU A 138 -0.43 -2.61 16.93
N GLY A 139 -1.42 -3.44 16.68
CA GLY A 139 -2.80 -3.22 17.12
C GLY A 139 -3.62 -2.46 16.07
N ALA A 140 -4.92 -2.74 16.04
CA ALA A 140 -5.84 -2.14 15.07
C ALA A 140 -6.02 -0.64 15.27
N GLU A 141 -5.81 -0.16 16.48
CA GLU A 141 -5.88 1.26 16.86
C GLU A 141 -4.71 2.09 16.28
N ASN A 142 -3.59 1.44 15.97
CA ASN A 142 -2.39 2.09 15.46
C ASN A 142 -2.19 1.87 13.94
N CYS A 143 -3.11 1.18 13.27
CA CYS A 143 -2.96 0.86 11.86
C CYS A 143 -4.30 0.97 11.12
N MET A 144 -4.34 1.81 10.09
CA MET A 144 -5.52 2.05 9.28
C MET A 144 -5.29 1.59 7.84
N PHE A 145 -6.21 0.80 7.30
CA PHE A 145 -6.21 0.42 5.89
C PHE A 145 -7.15 1.33 5.08
N VAL A 146 -6.57 2.02 4.12
CA VAL A 146 -7.30 2.83 3.13
C VAL A 146 -7.21 2.13 1.78
N HIS A 147 -8.33 1.73 1.22
CA HIS A 147 -8.38 1.10 -0.10
C HIS A 147 -8.84 2.10 -1.16
N VAL A 148 -7.96 2.32 -2.15
CA VAL A 148 -8.27 3.17 -3.30
C VAL A 148 -8.83 2.31 -4.42
N SER A 149 -9.98 2.67 -4.95
CA SER A 149 -10.65 1.90 -6.00
C SER A 149 -11.29 2.79 -7.06
N LEU A 150 -11.42 2.25 -8.27
CA LEU A 150 -12.02 2.95 -9.40
C LEU A 150 -13.50 2.61 -9.54
N VAL A 151 -14.33 3.65 -9.72
CA VAL A 151 -15.73 3.54 -10.13
C VAL A 151 -15.86 4.12 -11.54
N PRO A 152 -15.66 3.29 -12.58
CA PRO A 152 -15.63 3.77 -13.95
C PRO A 152 -17.04 4.12 -14.45
N TYR A 153 -17.11 5.14 -15.30
CA TYR A 153 -18.28 5.43 -16.09
C TYR A 153 -18.20 4.71 -17.44
N ILE A 154 -19.22 3.92 -17.76
CA ILE A 154 -19.32 3.22 -19.04
C ILE A 154 -20.19 4.05 -19.98
N SER A 155 -19.58 4.72 -20.96
CA SER A 155 -20.26 5.62 -21.88
C SER A 155 -21.39 4.95 -22.67
N ALA A 156 -21.18 3.71 -23.12
CA ALA A 156 -22.17 2.95 -23.88
C ALA A 156 -23.42 2.58 -23.05
N ALA A 157 -23.28 2.46 -21.72
CA ALA A 157 -24.38 2.12 -20.82
C ALA A 157 -24.91 3.34 -20.06
N HIS A 158 -24.29 4.50 -20.22
CA HIS A 158 -24.58 5.74 -19.50
C HIS A 158 -24.66 5.57 -17.98
N GLU A 159 -23.81 4.72 -17.41
CA GLU A 159 -23.84 4.43 -15.97
C GLU A 159 -22.46 4.27 -15.33
N LEU A 160 -22.39 4.54 -14.03
CA LEU A 160 -21.25 4.23 -13.17
C LEU A 160 -21.30 2.77 -12.72
N LYS A 161 -20.20 2.04 -12.86
CA LYS A 161 -20.09 0.64 -12.48
C LYS A 161 -19.41 0.47 -11.13
N THR A 162 -20.11 -0.11 -10.17
CA THR A 162 -19.61 -0.40 -8.82
C THR A 162 -18.94 -1.79 -8.71
N LYS A 163 -19.13 -2.66 -9.68
CA LYS A 163 -18.60 -4.03 -9.67
C LYS A 163 -17.09 -4.11 -9.52
N PRO A 164 -16.27 -3.29 -10.19
CA PRO A 164 -14.82 -3.31 -9.98
C PRO A 164 -14.42 -3.05 -8.53
N THR A 165 -15.01 -2.05 -7.89
CA THR A 165 -14.80 -1.75 -6.47
C THR A 165 -15.23 -2.92 -5.57
N GLN A 166 -16.41 -3.49 -5.80
CA GLN A 166 -16.90 -4.64 -5.03
C GLN A 166 -15.97 -5.83 -5.14
N HIS A 167 -15.50 -6.13 -6.35
CA HIS A 167 -14.59 -7.23 -6.60
C HIS A 167 -13.24 -7.02 -5.92
N SER A 168 -12.67 -5.82 -6.05
CA SER A 168 -11.40 -5.46 -5.42
C SER A 168 -11.45 -5.56 -3.89
N VAL A 169 -12.52 -5.06 -3.26
CA VAL A 169 -12.72 -5.19 -1.80
C VAL A 169 -12.88 -6.65 -1.39
N MET A 170 -13.61 -7.45 -2.17
CA MET A 170 -13.77 -8.89 -1.90
C MET A 170 -12.42 -9.62 -1.94
N MET A 171 -11.60 -9.35 -2.93
CA MET A 171 -10.25 -9.92 -3.05
C MET A 171 -9.37 -9.53 -1.85
N LEU A 172 -9.40 -8.26 -1.44
CA LEU A 172 -8.64 -7.80 -0.28
C LEU A 172 -9.09 -8.50 1.02
N ARG A 173 -10.40 -8.71 1.19
CA ARG A 173 -10.95 -9.44 2.34
C ARG A 173 -10.56 -10.92 2.34
N GLN A 174 -10.43 -11.56 1.17
CA GLN A 174 -9.94 -12.93 1.05
C GLN A 174 -8.49 -13.06 1.55
N LEU A 175 -7.69 -11.99 1.44
CA LEU A 175 -6.35 -11.90 1.99
C LEU A 175 -6.34 -11.54 3.50
N GLY A 176 -7.51 -11.47 4.13
CA GLY A 176 -7.64 -11.17 5.57
C GLY A 176 -7.52 -9.67 5.91
N ILE A 177 -7.63 -8.79 4.93
CA ILE A 177 -7.59 -7.35 5.13
C ILE A 177 -8.98 -6.76 4.92
N SER A 178 -9.57 -6.18 5.98
CA SER A 178 -10.76 -5.36 5.87
C SER A 178 -10.36 -3.89 5.90
N PRO A 179 -10.60 -3.12 4.82
CA PRO A 179 -10.23 -1.71 4.82
C PRO A 179 -11.09 -0.92 5.82
N ASP A 180 -10.50 0.09 6.45
CA ASP A 180 -11.20 0.98 7.37
C ASP A 180 -11.85 2.15 6.63
N ALA A 181 -11.32 2.47 5.44
CA ALA A 181 -11.86 3.50 4.56
C ALA A 181 -11.73 3.11 3.08
N LEU A 182 -12.68 3.58 2.27
CA LEU A 182 -12.62 3.49 0.80
C LEU A 182 -12.45 4.90 0.21
N VAL A 183 -11.49 5.03 -0.69
CA VAL A 183 -11.33 6.20 -1.55
C VAL A 183 -11.74 5.81 -2.96
N LEU A 184 -12.85 6.38 -3.42
CA LEU A 184 -13.43 6.06 -4.71
C LEU A 184 -13.01 7.10 -5.74
N ARG A 185 -12.24 6.67 -6.73
CA ARG A 185 -11.88 7.50 -7.88
C ARG A 185 -12.96 7.36 -8.95
N SER A 186 -13.44 8.48 -9.43
CA SER A 186 -14.42 8.55 -10.52
C SER A 186 -14.22 9.84 -11.30
N ASP A 187 -14.48 9.80 -12.61
CA ASP A 187 -14.51 10.98 -13.48
C ASP A 187 -15.78 11.79 -13.35
N ARG A 188 -16.76 11.28 -12.60
CA ARG A 188 -18.06 11.90 -12.37
C ARG A 188 -18.45 11.88 -10.89
N PRO A 189 -19.27 12.83 -10.44
CA PRO A 189 -19.80 12.82 -9.08
C PRO A 189 -20.58 11.53 -8.77
N LEU A 190 -20.25 10.92 -7.63
CA LEU A 190 -20.97 9.75 -7.12
C LEU A 190 -22.21 10.20 -6.33
N ASN A 191 -23.38 9.74 -6.74
CA ASN A 191 -24.61 9.98 -6.00
C ASN A 191 -24.68 9.11 -4.72
N GLN A 192 -25.58 9.47 -3.80
CA GLN A 192 -25.70 8.78 -2.51
C GLN A 192 -26.04 7.30 -2.67
N SER A 193 -26.94 6.95 -3.61
CA SER A 193 -27.31 5.54 -3.84
C SER A 193 -26.13 4.65 -4.22
N ILE A 194 -25.17 5.17 -5.03
CA ILE A 194 -23.94 4.44 -5.38
C ILE A 194 -23.05 4.27 -4.13
N LYS A 195 -22.92 5.32 -3.33
CA LYS A 195 -22.13 5.26 -2.08
C LYS A 195 -22.74 4.24 -1.12
N ASP A 196 -24.05 4.29 -0.91
CA ASP A 196 -24.75 3.35 -0.03
C ASP A 196 -24.61 1.91 -0.50
N LYS A 197 -24.75 1.67 -1.80
CA LYS A 197 -24.55 0.34 -2.40
C LYS A 197 -23.13 -0.20 -2.15
N ILE A 198 -22.11 0.63 -2.29
CA ILE A 198 -20.72 0.24 -2.02
C ILE A 198 -20.57 -0.01 -0.52
N CYS A 199 -21.08 0.87 0.34
CA CYS A 199 -21.01 0.72 1.80
C CYS A 199 -21.68 -0.57 2.29
N LEU A 200 -22.87 -0.90 1.79
CA LEU A 200 -23.58 -2.13 2.17
C LEU A 200 -22.81 -3.41 1.84
N LEU A 201 -22.04 -3.40 0.76
CA LEU A 201 -21.25 -4.55 0.34
C LEU A 201 -19.87 -4.62 1.03
N TYR A 202 -19.47 -3.53 1.63
CA TYR A 202 -18.16 -3.34 2.23
C TYR A 202 -18.19 -3.44 3.76
N THR A 203 -19.23 -2.91 4.41
CA THR A 203 -19.38 -3.00 5.85
C THR A 203 -20.18 -4.23 6.25
N SER A 204 -19.61 -5.06 7.08
CA SER A 204 -20.33 -6.12 7.80
C SER A 204 -19.91 -6.05 9.27
N PRO A 205 -20.83 -5.86 10.20
CA PRO A 205 -22.25 -5.59 10.04
C PRO A 205 -22.58 -4.13 9.66
N SER A 206 -23.70 -3.91 8.97
CA SER A 206 -24.24 -2.58 8.71
C SER A 206 -24.50 -1.84 10.04
N PRO A 207 -24.33 -0.51 10.09
CA PRO A 207 -24.76 0.27 11.25
C PRO A 207 -26.24 0.06 11.62
N ARG A 208 -27.06 -0.36 10.67
CA ARG A 208 -28.48 -0.73 10.91
C ARG A 208 -28.62 -2.05 11.67
N ASP A 209 -27.65 -2.96 11.55
CA ASP A 209 -27.70 -4.25 12.24
C ASP A 209 -27.30 -4.13 13.72
N ARG A 210 -26.68 -3.02 14.12
CA ARG A 210 -26.34 -2.69 15.51
C ARG A 210 -27.50 -2.09 16.31
N SER A 211 -28.55 -1.64 15.65
CA SER A 211 -29.70 -1.00 16.30
C SER A 211 -30.84 -1.97 16.64
N LEU A 212 -30.66 -3.27 16.40
CA LEU A 212 -31.67 -4.33 16.66
C LEU A 212 -31.23 -5.35 17.71
N SER A 213 -30.16 -5.02 18.48
CA SER A 213 -29.74 -5.85 19.64
C SER A 213 -29.89 -5.09 20.94
#